data_b404c8a363b67b353d6fa4ddfaa7be47
#
_entry.id   b404c8a363b67b353d6fa4ddfaa7be47
#
_cell.length_a   1.000
_cell.length_b   1.000
_cell.length_c   1.000
_cell.angle_alpha   90.00
_cell.angle_beta   90.00
_cell.angle_gamma   90.00
#
_symmetry.space_group_name_H-M   'P 1'
#
loop_
_entity.id
_entity.type
_entity.pdbx_description
1 polymer ?
#
loop_
_entity_poly.entity_id
_entity_poly.type
_entity_poly.pdbx_seq_one_letter_code
_entity_poly.pdbx_strand_id
1 'polypeptide(L)'
;MNGDPATTSMPIDLAFTIFVLAILCGVAVISKVPATLHTPLMSGANSIHGIVLVGAMIIAVTADNPLSYVLSFLAVAFASLNVVGGYVVTDRMLQMFRRKPAAPKVEKAER
;
A
#
# COMPACT_ATOMS: atom_id res chain seq x y z
N MET A 1 33.88 -25.53 -7.34
CA MET A 1 32.80 -24.97 -8.18
C MET A 1 31.50 -25.62 -7.76
N ASN A 2 30.94 -25.17 -6.69
CA ASN A 2 29.66 -25.66 -6.20
C ASN A 2 28.63 -24.59 -6.49
N GLY A 3 28.07 -24.68 -7.71
CA GLY A 3 26.93 -23.89 -8.08
C GLY A 3 25.75 -24.36 -7.24
N ASP A 4 25.48 -23.67 -6.18
CA ASP A 4 24.25 -23.85 -5.42
C ASP A 4 23.09 -23.35 -6.31
N PRO A 5 22.22 -24.23 -6.80
CA PRO A 5 21.16 -23.80 -7.74
C PRO A 5 20.05 -22.97 -7.06
N ALA A 6 20.21 -22.68 -5.78
CA ALA A 6 19.18 -21.98 -4.99
C ALA A 6 19.42 -20.48 -4.86
N THR A 7 20.54 -19.94 -5.32
CA THR A 7 20.78 -18.51 -5.36
C THR A 7 20.75 -18.00 -6.79
N THR A 8 19.57 -17.95 -7.36
CA THR A 8 19.31 -17.09 -8.50
C THR A 8 19.33 -15.63 -7.99
N SER A 9 20.52 -15.17 -7.60
CA SER A 9 20.70 -13.76 -7.33
C SER A 9 20.54 -13.03 -8.65
N MET A 10 19.53 -12.20 -8.73
CA MET A 10 19.29 -11.36 -9.88
C MET A 10 20.55 -10.53 -10.15
N PRO A 11 21.09 -10.50 -11.40
CA PRO A 11 22.24 -9.67 -11.71
C PRO A 11 21.98 -8.22 -11.35
N ILE A 12 22.97 -7.54 -10.83
CA ILE A 12 22.81 -6.16 -10.33
C ILE A 12 22.41 -5.18 -11.46
N ASP A 13 22.88 -5.43 -12.65
CA ASP A 13 22.53 -4.65 -13.83
C ASP A 13 21.06 -4.77 -14.20
N LEU A 14 20.50 -5.98 -14.11
CA LEU A 14 19.08 -6.23 -14.32
C LEU A 14 18.24 -5.57 -13.23
N ALA A 15 18.65 -5.71 -11.97
CA ALA A 15 17.96 -5.06 -10.84
C ALA A 15 17.95 -3.54 -11.01
N PHE A 16 19.06 -2.95 -11.40
CA PHE A 16 19.16 -1.52 -11.67
C PHE A 16 18.26 -1.08 -12.82
N THR A 17 18.24 -1.85 -13.90
CA THR A 17 17.36 -1.57 -15.06
C THR A 17 15.89 -1.60 -14.66
N ILE A 18 15.45 -2.60 -13.90
CA ILE A 18 14.08 -2.70 -13.41
C ILE A 18 13.75 -1.52 -12.50
N PHE A 19 14.67 -1.12 -11.64
CA PHE A 19 14.50 0.02 -10.75
C PHE A 19 14.28 1.34 -11.52
N VAL A 20 15.11 1.61 -12.52
CA VAL A 20 14.97 2.80 -13.37
C VAL A 20 13.65 2.76 -14.15
N LEU A 21 13.31 1.63 -14.75
CA LEU A 21 12.03 1.48 -15.46
C LEU A 21 10.84 1.67 -14.53
N ALA A 22 10.91 1.17 -13.30
CA ALA A 22 9.86 1.36 -12.30
C ALA A 22 9.67 2.83 -11.94
N ILE A 23 10.76 3.58 -11.77
CA ILE A 23 10.70 5.03 -11.51
C ILE A 23 10.04 5.75 -12.70
N LEU A 24 10.47 5.48 -13.91
CA LEU A 24 9.92 6.11 -15.11
C LEU A 24 8.43 5.79 -15.28
N CYS A 25 8.05 4.54 -15.08
CA CYS A 25 6.66 4.11 -15.12
C CYS A 25 5.83 4.80 -14.03
N GLY A 26 6.33 4.86 -12.81
CA GLY A 26 5.66 5.52 -11.70
C GLY A 26 5.41 7.01 -11.95
N VAL A 27 6.41 7.71 -12.44
CA VAL A 27 6.28 9.14 -12.79
C VAL A 27 5.27 9.32 -13.92
N ALA A 28 5.32 8.49 -14.95
CA ALA A 28 4.40 8.55 -16.08
C ALA A 28 2.93 8.32 -15.63
N VAL A 29 2.70 7.37 -14.75
CA VAL A 29 1.37 7.08 -14.21
C VAL A 29 0.85 8.24 -13.38
N ILE A 30 1.66 8.76 -12.45
CA ILE A 30 1.25 9.84 -11.54
C ILE A 30 0.99 11.13 -12.33
N SER A 31 1.79 11.42 -13.35
CA SER A 31 1.64 12.64 -14.13
C SER A 31 0.33 12.72 -14.91
N LYS A 32 -0.29 11.59 -15.19
CA LYS A 32 -1.58 11.52 -15.91
C LYS A 32 -2.80 11.57 -14.99
N VAL A 33 -2.60 11.51 -13.69
CA VAL A 33 -3.69 11.56 -12.72
C VAL A 33 -4.02 13.01 -12.38
N PRO A 34 -5.30 13.41 -12.32
CA PRO A 34 -5.69 14.75 -11.87
C PRO A 34 -5.15 15.04 -10.48
N ALA A 35 -4.74 16.30 -10.24
CA ALA A 35 -4.16 16.70 -8.96
C ALA A 35 -5.07 16.44 -7.76
N THR A 36 -6.37 16.52 -7.96
CA THR A 36 -7.38 16.26 -6.92
C THR A 36 -7.40 14.80 -6.45
N LEU A 37 -6.94 13.87 -7.29
CA LEU A 37 -6.91 12.44 -6.98
C LEU A 37 -5.54 11.98 -6.46
N HIS A 38 -4.52 12.85 -6.42
CA HIS A 38 -3.18 12.46 -5.96
C HIS A 38 -3.18 11.98 -4.51
N THR A 39 -3.87 12.64 -3.62
CA THR A 39 -3.93 12.26 -2.20
C THR A 39 -4.64 10.93 -1.98
N PRO A 40 -5.82 10.66 -2.57
CA PRO A 40 -6.45 9.33 -2.51
C PRO A 40 -5.58 8.24 -3.15
N LEU A 41 -4.87 8.55 -4.23
CA LEU A 41 -3.99 7.61 -4.91
C LEU A 41 -2.82 7.21 -4.01
N MET A 42 -2.18 8.17 -3.35
CA MET A 42 -1.08 7.89 -2.41
C MET A 42 -1.56 7.11 -1.20
N SER A 43 -2.70 7.43 -0.66
CA SER A 43 -3.29 6.70 0.46
C SER A 43 -3.65 5.27 0.08
N GLY A 44 -4.21 5.07 -1.11
CA GLY A 44 -4.49 3.74 -1.65
C GLY A 44 -3.21 2.94 -1.88
N ALA A 45 -2.16 3.57 -2.41
CA ALA A 45 -0.85 2.94 -2.57
C ALA A 45 -0.27 2.50 -1.22
N ASN A 46 -0.45 3.28 -0.17
CA ASN A 46 -0.02 2.92 1.18
C ASN A 46 -0.75 1.68 1.69
N SER A 47 -2.03 1.55 1.39
CA SER A 47 -2.80 0.34 1.71
C SER A 47 -2.26 -0.90 0.94
N ILE A 48 -1.86 -0.73 -0.31
CA ILE A 48 -1.25 -1.79 -1.12
C ILE A 48 0.13 -2.18 -0.56
N HIS A 49 0.91 -1.23 -0.07
CA HIS A 49 2.16 -1.51 0.64
C HIS A 49 1.96 -2.41 1.86
N GLY A 50 0.75 -2.48 2.37
CA GLY A 50 0.38 -3.39 3.45
C GLY A 50 0.57 -4.88 3.12
N ILE A 51 0.90 -5.23 1.87
CA ILE A 51 1.32 -6.61 1.53
C ILE A 51 2.54 -7.04 2.35
N VAL A 52 3.31 -6.10 2.87
CA VAL A 52 4.38 -6.33 3.85
C VAL A 52 3.87 -7.10 5.07
N LEU A 53 2.58 -6.99 5.38
CA LEU A 53 1.93 -7.79 6.43
C LEU A 53 2.14 -9.28 6.23
N VAL A 54 2.00 -9.77 5.00
CA VAL A 54 2.22 -11.19 4.68
C VAL A 54 3.67 -11.57 4.96
N GLY A 55 4.62 -10.74 4.54
CA GLY A 55 6.04 -10.95 4.83
C GLY A 55 6.33 -10.97 6.33
N ALA A 56 5.75 -10.02 7.08
CA ALA A 56 5.90 -9.96 8.54
C ALA A 56 5.31 -11.21 9.22
N MET A 57 4.19 -11.72 8.74
CA MET A 57 3.60 -12.96 9.25
C MET A 57 4.50 -14.17 9.01
N ILE A 58 5.12 -14.26 7.83
CA ILE A 58 6.06 -15.33 7.53
C ILE A 58 7.26 -15.28 8.47
N ILE A 59 7.82 -14.09 8.69
CA ILE A 59 8.93 -13.91 9.63
C ILE A 59 8.51 -14.26 11.05
N ALA A 60 7.29 -13.91 11.46
CA ALA A 60 6.79 -14.22 12.79
C ALA A 60 6.71 -15.74 13.04
N VAL A 61 6.33 -16.51 12.02
CA VAL A 61 6.26 -17.98 12.12
C VAL A 61 7.65 -18.61 12.21
N THR A 62 8.65 -18.00 11.58
CA THR A 62 10.03 -18.52 11.55
C THR A 62 10.91 -17.92 12.66
N ALA A 63 10.36 -17.12 13.56
CA ALA A 63 11.10 -16.50 14.65
C ALA A 63 11.52 -17.54 15.69
N ASP A 64 12.83 -17.56 16.02
CA ASP A 64 13.40 -18.49 16.99
C ASP A 64 13.88 -17.81 18.27
N ASN A 65 14.02 -16.49 18.24
CA ASN A 65 14.59 -15.70 19.34
C ASN A 65 13.54 -14.75 19.93
N PRO A 66 13.61 -14.45 21.25
CA PRO A 66 12.69 -13.48 21.85
C PRO A 66 12.67 -12.13 21.15
N LEU A 67 13.84 -11.66 20.71
CA LEU A 67 13.95 -10.40 19.97
C LEU A 67 13.20 -10.47 18.64
N SER A 68 13.34 -11.59 17.92
CA SER A 68 12.65 -11.81 16.66
C SER A 68 11.12 -11.85 16.84
N TYR A 69 10.64 -12.42 17.93
CA TYR A 69 9.20 -12.40 18.24
C TYR A 69 8.69 -11.00 18.47
N VAL A 70 9.40 -10.19 19.25
CA VAL A 70 9.00 -8.81 19.53
C VAL A 70 9.00 -7.98 18.26
N LEU A 71 10.05 -8.07 17.46
CA LEU A 71 10.17 -7.34 16.20
C LEU A 71 9.09 -7.76 15.19
N SER A 72 8.82 -9.06 15.10
CA SER A 72 7.77 -9.58 14.22
C SER A 72 6.38 -9.10 14.65
N PHE A 73 6.12 -9.10 15.95
CA PHE A 73 4.86 -8.58 16.49
C PHE A 73 4.65 -7.12 16.14
N LEU A 74 5.67 -6.29 16.35
CA LEU A 74 5.61 -4.88 15.99
C LEU A 74 5.44 -4.69 14.48
N ALA A 75 6.14 -5.47 13.68
CA ALA A 75 6.04 -5.43 12.23
C ALA A 75 4.62 -5.77 11.75
N VAL A 76 4.02 -6.82 12.30
CA VAL A 76 2.63 -7.20 11.97
C VAL A 76 1.65 -6.11 12.41
N ALA A 77 1.83 -5.55 13.60
CA ALA A 77 0.97 -4.49 14.11
C ALA A 77 1.02 -3.24 13.21
N PHE A 78 2.21 -2.76 12.88
CA PHE A 78 2.37 -1.59 12.01
C PHE A 78 1.89 -1.85 10.58
N ALA A 79 2.14 -3.02 10.03
CA ALA A 79 1.66 -3.39 8.71
C ALA A 79 0.13 -3.45 8.66
N SER A 80 -0.49 -3.97 9.70
CA SER A 80 -1.96 -3.99 9.82
C SER A 80 -2.54 -2.59 9.90
N LEU A 81 -1.92 -1.70 10.68
CA LEU A 81 -2.32 -0.29 10.75
C LEU A 81 -2.20 0.41 9.40
N ASN A 82 -1.17 0.10 8.63
CA ASN A 82 -1.01 0.63 7.28
C ASN A 82 -2.14 0.20 6.34
N VAL A 83 -2.51 -1.08 6.36
CA VAL A 83 -3.59 -1.59 5.51
C VAL A 83 -4.91 -0.93 5.89
N VAL A 84 -5.28 -1.00 7.16
CA VAL A 84 -6.57 -0.48 7.64
C VAL A 84 -6.60 1.04 7.54
N GLY A 85 -5.54 1.72 7.99
CA GLY A 85 -5.46 3.17 7.95
C GLY A 85 -5.49 3.73 6.54
N GLY A 86 -4.70 3.15 5.65
CA GLY A 86 -4.69 3.53 4.23
C GLY A 86 -6.04 3.33 3.57
N TYR A 87 -6.70 2.21 3.83
CA TYR A 87 -8.01 1.92 3.28
C TYR A 87 -9.08 2.90 3.78
N VAL A 88 -9.15 3.12 5.09
CA VAL A 88 -10.15 4.02 5.69
C VAL A 88 -9.97 5.46 5.20
N VAL A 89 -8.73 5.94 5.17
CA VAL A 89 -8.44 7.30 4.70
C VAL A 89 -8.79 7.44 3.22
N THR A 90 -8.44 6.47 2.39
CA THR A 90 -8.77 6.47 0.96
C THR A 90 -10.27 6.48 0.75
N ASP A 91 -11.01 5.65 1.49
CA ASP A 91 -12.47 5.60 1.41
C ASP A 91 -13.10 6.95 1.78
N ARG A 92 -12.64 7.56 2.87
CA ARG A 92 -13.12 8.88 3.29
C ARG A 92 -12.83 9.97 2.25
N MET A 93 -11.64 9.95 1.65
CA MET A 93 -11.28 10.91 0.61
C MET A 93 -12.14 10.73 -0.63
N LEU A 94 -12.40 9.49 -1.03
CA LEU A 94 -13.23 9.20 -2.21
C LEU A 94 -14.69 9.57 -1.97
N GLN A 95 -15.18 9.52 -0.74
CA GLN A 95 -16.53 9.97 -0.40
C GLN A 95 -16.74 11.46 -0.65
N MET A 96 -15.68 12.27 -0.57
CA MET A 96 -15.76 13.69 -0.88
C MET A 96 -16.12 13.94 -2.35
N PHE A 97 -15.77 13.01 -3.24
CA PHE A 97 -16.05 13.10 -4.67
C PHE A 97 -17.39 12.46 -5.05
N ARG A 98 -18.00 11.70 -4.15
CA ARG A 98 -19.35 11.21 -4.36
C ARG A 98 -20.34 12.35 -4.29
N ARG A 99 -21.14 12.52 -5.35
CA ARG A 99 -22.33 13.33 -5.25
C ARG A 99 -23.23 12.73 -4.19
N LYS A 100 -23.39 13.44 -3.10
CA LYS A 100 -24.43 13.10 -2.13
C LYS A 100 -25.75 13.06 -2.91
N PRO A 101 -26.50 11.95 -2.91
CA PRO A 101 -27.84 11.97 -3.42
C PRO A 101 -28.53 13.13 -2.70
N ALA A 102 -29.16 14.02 -3.47
CA ALA A 102 -29.86 15.16 -2.93
C ALA A 102 -30.78 14.66 -1.82
N ALA A 103 -30.39 14.90 -0.59
CA ALA A 103 -31.24 14.60 0.54
C ALA A 103 -32.60 15.24 0.29
N PRO A 104 -33.70 14.57 0.59
CA PRO A 104 -35.04 15.12 0.35
C PRO A 104 -35.29 16.32 1.28
N LYS A 105 -34.62 17.42 0.99
CA LYS A 105 -34.86 18.70 1.65
C LYS A 105 -36.10 19.41 1.12
N VAL A 106 -36.64 18.89 0.04
CA VAL A 106 -37.79 19.48 -0.63
C VAL A 106 -39.07 19.26 0.14
N GLU A 107 -39.15 18.21 0.92
CA GLU A 107 -40.36 17.85 1.66
C GLU A 107 -40.64 18.74 2.87
N LYS A 108 -39.64 19.45 3.37
CA LYS A 108 -39.81 20.36 4.52
C LYS A 108 -40.20 21.78 4.13
N ALA A 109 -40.16 22.13 2.89
CA ALA A 109 -40.46 23.47 2.42
C ALA A 109 -41.96 23.66 2.08
N GLU A 110 -42.75 22.60 2.01
CA GLU A 110 -44.16 22.63 1.66
C GLU A 110 -45.13 22.57 2.85
N ARG A 111 -44.62 22.78 4.05
CA ARG A 111 -45.50 22.83 5.23
C ARG A 111 -45.47 24.21 5.85
#